data_51d38f4a6e5895cc881b61e121b7d58f
#
_entry.id   51d38f4a6e5895cc881b61e121b7d58f
#
_cell.length_a   1.000
_cell.length_b   1.000
_cell.length_c   1.000
_cell.angle_alpha   90.00
_cell.angle_beta   90.00
_cell.angle_gamma   90.00
#
_symmetry.space_group_name_H-M   'P 1'
#
loop_
_entity.id
_entity.type
_entity.pdbx_description
1 polymer ?
#
loop_
_entity_poly.entity_id
_entity_poly.type
_entity_poly.pdbx_seq_one_letter_code
_entity_poly.pdbx_strand_id
1 'polypeptide(L)'
;ANLILMDEPFAALDAFTRASMQAEILKIQAGKTILFVTHNIDEALFLADEIILLEKGGIKSNYDLSNLARPRDLLSGELIAIKRKILSEI
;
A
#
# COMPACT_ATOMS: atom_id res chain seq x y z
N ALA A 1 -17.88 -10.20 -5.24
CA ALA A 1 -16.88 -9.34 -4.60
C ALA A 1 -16.85 -7.97 -5.28
N ASN A 2 -16.69 -6.92 -4.51
CA ASN A 2 -16.61 -5.57 -5.02
C ASN A 2 -15.16 -5.18 -5.24
N LEU A 3 -14.89 -4.64 -6.42
CA LEU A 3 -13.58 -4.09 -6.74
C LEU A 3 -13.65 -2.57 -6.72
N ILE A 4 -12.78 -1.94 -5.93
CA ILE A 4 -12.68 -0.50 -5.87
C ILE A 4 -11.31 -0.10 -6.40
N LEU A 5 -11.26 0.79 -7.38
CA LEU A 5 -10.03 1.31 -7.96
C LEU A 5 -9.81 2.74 -7.46
N MET A 6 -8.63 2.99 -6.88
CA MET A 6 -8.23 4.31 -6.41
C MET A 6 -6.88 4.67 -7.02
N ASP A 7 -6.82 5.82 -7.69
CA ASP A 7 -5.60 6.30 -8.33
C ASP A 7 -5.09 7.51 -7.57
N GLU A 8 -3.95 7.35 -6.91
CA GLU A 8 -3.33 8.39 -6.08
C GLU A 8 -4.32 9.07 -5.13
N PRO A 9 -5.08 8.27 -4.33
CA PRO A 9 -6.22 8.83 -3.60
C PRO A 9 -5.85 9.83 -2.52
N PHE A 10 -4.58 9.84 -2.08
CA PHE A 10 -4.13 10.71 -0.98
C PHE A 10 -3.14 11.78 -1.42
N ALA A 11 -2.88 11.91 -2.71
CA ALA A 11 -1.78 12.74 -3.21
C ALA A 11 -1.91 14.22 -2.84
N ALA A 12 -3.13 14.76 -2.81
CA ALA A 12 -3.38 16.18 -2.55
C ALA A 12 -3.72 16.47 -1.09
N LEU A 13 -3.67 15.48 -0.20
CA LEU A 13 -4.10 15.65 1.18
C LEU A 13 -2.93 15.97 2.10
N ASP A 14 -3.20 16.76 3.15
CA ASP A 14 -2.22 16.97 4.20
C ASP A 14 -2.03 15.70 5.05
N ALA A 15 -1.00 15.68 5.91
CA ALA A 15 -0.65 14.48 6.67
C ALA A 15 -1.77 14.01 7.60
N PHE A 16 -2.46 14.94 8.26
CA PHE A 16 -3.53 14.58 9.18
C PHE A 16 -4.73 13.98 8.46
N THR A 17 -5.18 14.64 7.39
CA THR A 17 -6.31 14.17 6.59
C THR A 17 -5.99 12.83 5.92
N ARG A 18 -4.76 12.69 5.44
CA ARG A 18 -4.29 11.45 4.85
C ARG A 18 -4.39 10.29 5.83
N ALA A 19 -3.90 10.48 7.05
CA ALA A 19 -3.94 9.45 8.09
C ALA A 19 -5.38 9.05 8.43
N SER A 20 -6.29 10.04 8.53
CA SER A 20 -7.71 9.77 8.77
C SER A 20 -8.34 8.95 7.65
N MET A 21 -8.05 9.31 6.40
CA MET A 21 -8.60 8.59 5.25
C MET A 21 -8.05 7.18 5.16
N GLN A 22 -6.77 6.99 5.44
CA GLN A 22 -6.16 5.66 5.45
C GLN A 22 -6.81 4.77 6.50
N ALA A 23 -7.09 5.29 7.68
CA ALA A 23 -7.76 4.55 8.74
C ALA A 23 -9.19 4.13 8.31
N GLU A 24 -9.92 5.02 7.63
CA GLU A 24 -11.24 4.70 7.11
C GLU A 24 -11.19 3.59 6.06
N ILE A 25 -10.22 3.63 5.17
CA ILE A 25 -10.05 2.60 4.14
C ILE A 25 -9.78 1.24 4.76
N LEU A 26 -8.96 1.17 5.81
CA LEU A 26 -8.71 -0.08 6.51
C LEU A 26 -10.00 -0.68 7.10
N LYS A 27 -10.94 0.16 7.50
CA LYS A 27 -12.22 -0.31 8.01
C LYS A 27 -13.13 -0.85 6.90
N ILE A 28 -13.16 -0.19 5.76
CA ILE A 28 -14.11 -0.54 4.68
C ILE A 28 -13.60 -1.63 3.76
N GLN A 29 -12.32 -1.98 3.81
CA GLN A 29 -11.77 -2.95 2.87
C GLN A 29 -12.15 -4.41 3.18
N ALA A 30 -12.68 -4.69 4.35
CA ALA A 30 -13.08 -6.03 4.74
C ALA A 30 -14.10 -6.60 3.73
N GLY A 31 -13.77 -7.75 3.14
CA GLY A 31 -14.63 -8.37 2.13
C GLY A 31 -14.64 -7.70 0.77
N LYS A 32 -13.78 -6.71 0.54
CA LYS A 32 -13.69 -5.97 -0.72
C LYS A 32 -12.27 -6.02 -1.27
N THR A 33 -12.16 -5.94 -2.58
CA THR A 33 -10.86 -5.80 -3.25
C THR A 33 -10.66 -4.33 -3.61
N ILE A 34 -9.55 -3.76 -3.14
CA ILE A 34 -9.21 -2.37 -3.43
C ILE A 34 -7.87 -2.35 -4.15
N LEU A 35 -7.83 -1.73 -5.32
CA LEU A 35 -6.61 -1.54 -6.08
C LEU A 35 -6.16 -0.08 -5.99
N PHE A 36 -4.96 0.13 -5.45
CA PHE A 36 -4.35 1.45 -5.38
C PHE A 36 -3.28 1.61 -6.43
N VAL A 37 -3.26 2.74 -7.09
CA VAL A 37 -2.13 3.17 -7.91
C VAL A 37 -1.46 4.33 -7.17
N THR A 38 -0.22 4.15 -6.73
CA THR A 38 0.47 5.19 -5.97
C THR A 38 1.98 5.12 -6.18
N HIS A 39 2.65 6.26 -6.05
CA HIS A 39 4.11 6.35 -6.01
C HIS A 39 4.63 6.41 -4.58
N ASN A 40 3.76 6.44 -3.60
CA ASN A 40 4.15 6.53 -2.19
C ASN A 40 4.29 5.12 -1.60
N ILE A 41 5.53 4.69 -1.41
CA ILE A 41 5.84 3.35 -0.91
C ILE A 41 5.31 3.13 0.50
N ASP A 42 5.43 4.11 1.38
CA ASP A 42 4.95 4.00 2.76
C ASP A 42 3.44 3.78 2.82
N GLU A 43 2.71 4.47 1.96
CA GLU A 43 1.26 4.31 1.85
C GLU A 43 0.89 2.90 1.41
N ALA A 44 1.59 2.38 0.41
CA ALA A 44 1.39 1.01 -0.05
C ALA A 44 1.70 0.00 1.05
N LEU A 45 2.80 0.18 1.78
CA LEU A 45 3.18 -0.71 2.88
C LEU A 45 2.16 -0.68 4.02
N PHE A 46 1.55 0.46 4.26
CA PHE A 46 0.57 0.59 5.33
C PHE A 46 -0.76 -0.06 4.99
N LEU A 47 -1.20 0.04 3.74
CA LEU A 47 -2.55 -0.33 3.33
C LEU A 47 -2.67 -1.67 2.61
N ALA A 48 -1.65 -2.08 1.86
CA ALA A 48 -1.81 -3.16 0.90
C ALA A 48 -1.64 -4.56 1.51
N ASP A 49 -2.37 -5.52 0.97
CA ASP A 49 -2.11 -6.94 1.20
C ASP A 49 -1.08 -7.47 0.21
N GLU A 50 -0.96 -6.84 -0.94
CA GLU A 50 0.02 -7.18 -1.95
C GLU A 50 0.48 -5.92 -2.66
N ILE A 51 1.79 -5.79 -2.86
CA ILE A 51 2.38 -4.69 -3.63
C ILE A 51 2.91 -5.25 -4.93
N ILE A 52 2.51 -4.64 -6.03
CA ILE A 52 2.97 -5.03 -7.36
C ILE A 52 3.78 -3.87 -7.92
N LEU A 53 5.04 -4.14 -8.28
CA LEU A 53 5.88 -3.15 -8.94
C LEU A 53 5.71 -3.30 -10.45
N LEU A 54 5.37 -2.19 -11.08
CA LEU A 54 5.21 -2.15 -12.52
C LEU A 54 6.41 -1.45 -13.16
N GLU A 55 6.81 -1.96 -14.31
CA GLU A 55 7.77 -1.27 -15.16
C GLU A 55 7.23 -1.29 -16.58
N LYS A 56 7.91 -0.59 -17.47
CA LYS A 56 7.51 -0.53 -18.87
C LYS A 56 7.46 -1.95 -19.44
N GLY A 57 6.27 -2.36 -19.84
CA GLY A 57 6.05 -3.68 -20.44
C GLY A 57 5.49 -4.73 -19.49
N GLY A 58 5.27 -4.42 -18.21
CA GLY A 58 4.60 -5.37 -17.33
C GLY A 58 4.98 -5.32 -15.87
N ILE A 59 4.81 -6.44 -15.21
CA ILE A 59 5.07 -6.57 -13.77
C ILE A 59 6.54 -6.93 -13.57
N LYS A 60 7.23 -6.13 -12.76
CA LYS A 60 8.62 -6.39 -12.40
C LYS A 60 8.74 -7.36 -11.24
N SER A 61 7.95 -7.15 -10.20
CA SER A 61 7.93 -8.03 -9.03
C SER A 61 6.68 -7.79 -8.22
N ASN A 62 6.43 -8.68 -7.25
CA ASN A 62 5.35 -8.50 -6.31
C ASN A 62 5.77 -8.93 -4.91
N TYR A 63 5.12 -8.33 -3.91
CA TYR A 63 5.37 -8.59 -2.49
C TYR A 63 4.05 -8.91 -1.81
N ASP A 64 3.97 -10.07 -1.19
CA ASP A 64 2.78 -10.48 -0.44
C ASP A 64 2.92 -10.03 1.01
N LEU A 65 2.05 -9.14 1.44
CA LEU A 65 2.03 -8.60 2.80
C LEU A 65 0.85 -9.12 3.61
N SER A 66 0.10 -10.08 3.08
CA SER A 66 -1.13 -10.56 3.71
C SER A 66 -0.92 -11.19 5.08
N ASN A 67 0.30 -11.68 5.36
CA ASN A 67 0.62 -12.31 6.64
C ASN A 67 1.02 -11.30 7.73
N LEU A 68 1.14 -10.02 7.37
CA LEU A 68 1.54 -8.99 8.32
C LEU A 68 0.32 -8.41 9.02
N ALA A 69 0.41 -8.30 10.35
CA ALA A 69 -0.68 -7.77 11.16
C ALA A 69 -0.94 -6.29 10.89
N ARG A 70 -2.15 -5.85 11.16
CA ARG A 70 -2.56 -4.44 11.07
C ARG A 70 -3.03 -3.94 12.43
N PRO A 71 -2.86 -2.64 12.73
CA PRO A 71 -2.19 -1.66 11.89
C PRO A 71 -0.68 -1.92 11.82
N ARG A 72 -0.08 -1.59 10.68
CA ARG A 72 1.35 -1.85 10.47
C ARG A 72 2.20 -0.72 11.01
N ASP A 73 3.30 -1.10 11.65
CA ASP A 73 4.30 -0.14 12.12
C ASP A 73 5.37 0.00 11.03
N LEU A 74 5.39 1.15 10.35
CA LEU A 74 6.33 1.41 9.26
C LEU A 74 7.77 1.47 9.74
N LEU A 75 8.00 1.54 11.04
CA LEU A 75 9.34 1.54 11.61
C LEU A 75 9.77 0.14 12.05
N SER A 76 8.92 -0.88 11.92
CA SER A 76 9.29 -2.24 12.25
C SER A 76 10.39 -2.76 11.32
N GLY A 77 11.20 -3.68 11.82
CA GLY A 77 12.27 -4.27 11.02
C GLY A 77 11.77 -4.96 9.76
N GLU A 78 10.61 -5.62 9.84
CA GLU A 78 10.00 -6.30 8.69
C GLU A 78 9.65 -5.32 7.57
N LEU A 79 8.97 -4.22 7.90
CA LEU A 79 8.57 -3.26 6.89
C LEU A 79 9.74 -2.46 6.36
N ILE A 80 10.72 -2.15 7.19
CA ILE A 80 11.94 -1.48 6.73
C ILE A 80 12.68 -2.37 5.74
N ALA A 81 12.77 -3.66 6.00
CA ALA A 81 13.43 -4.60 5.09
C ALA A 81 12.71 -4.69 3.74
N ILE A 82 11.38 -4.74 3.76
CA ILE A 82 10.57 -4.78 2.54
C ILE A 82 10.74 -3.47 1.75
N LYS A 83 10.71 -2.34 2.45
CA LYS A 83 10.90 -1.04 1.82
C LYS A 83 12.25 -0.95 1.12
N ARG A 84 13.32 -1.43 1.76
CA ARG A 84 14.65 -1.44 1.16
C ARG A 84 14.69 -2.29 -0.10
N LYS A 85 14.03 -3.44 -0.10
CA LYS A 85 13.93 -4.28 -1.29
C LYS A 85 13.24 -3.55 -2.44
N ILE A 86 12.10 -2.92 -2.14
CA ILE A 86 11.36 -2.17 -3.16
C ILE A 86 12.21 -1.05 -3.73
N LEU A 87 12.87 -0.28 -2.86
CA LEU A 87 13.73 0.83 -3.30
C LEU A 87 14.89 0.35 -4.16
N SER A 88 15.41 -0.85 -3.93
CA SER A 88 16.51 -1.39 -4.72
C SER A 88 16.08 -1.79 -6.13
N GLU A 89 14.79 -1.97 -6.36
CA GLU A 89 14.25 -2.39 -7.65
C GLU A 89 13.70 -1.25 -8.50
N ILE A 90 13.59 -0.07 -7.93
CA ILE A 90 13.05 1.10 -8.65
C ILE A 90 14.13 1.77 -9.49
#